data_584eab6c9d858029c50c2cfe25d481f8
#
_entry.id   584eab6c9d858029c50c2cfe25d481f8
#
_cell.length_a   1.000
_cell.length_b   1.000
_cell.length_c   1.000
_cell.angle_alpha   90.00
_cell.angle_beta   90.00
_cell.angle_gamma   90.00
#
_symmetry.space_group_name_H-M   'P 1'
#
loop_
_entity.id
_entity.type
_entity.pdbx_description
1 polymer ?
#
loop_
_entity_poly.entity_id
_entity_poly.type
_entity_poly.pdbx_seq_one_letter_code
_entity_poly.pdbx_strand_id
1 'polypeptide(L)'
;MAMNNTSAASACPVADRDDRKSAEFTQKHLSPFAGSKIMRSFSGAREVLRSPNVRQGGSNSSEIVFDNPAHISFFFLDGEPHRKRRASVAAYFTPKAIITRYHPIISRTMAKLTAELQATGAGVLDEMALELASNVTVEILGIDDRNDPRALAKLLHAIRRASPRPNRSALQRFFQDRVFGWYFRAPRARLTKQFYDNHIAPAIEVRRKEPKDDVVSYMIKEGYSKAAMIMECMTYGTAGVSTTREFIGMAAWHMFDRPELKQAFLDADEDGQFAILQEILRLDPVSGVIYRRADSAIPEADDGAIQAGDLVGIDIRAANQDEQTVGACPFAFDAERRTRTRNVANYMTFGDGPHRCPGSQVALHEGRMFLNCVMRVPGVRLAQEPTMLWNPNTQSYEIREMIIHCDKTS
;
A
#
# COMPACT_ATOMS: atom_id res chain seq x y z
N MET A 1 39.27 40.40 -4.75
CA MET A 1 37.97 40.37 -5.44
C MET A 1 37.33 39.02 -5.19
N ALA A 2 36.48 38.97 -4.20
CA ALA A 2 35.70 37.74 -3.85
C ALA A 2 34.39 37.83 -4.63
N MET A 3 34.19 36.90 -5.55
CA MET A 3 32.91 36.75 -6.23
C MET A 3 31.94 36.03 -5.29
N ASN A 4 30.99 36.78 -4.75
CA ASN A 4 29.82 36.25 -4.09
C ASN A 4 28.95 35.53 -5.12
N ASN A 5 28.96 34.22 -5.09
CA ASN A 5 28.03 33.37 -5.84
C ASN A 5 26.82 33.09 -4.94
N THR A 6 25.94 34.05 -4.78
CA THR A 6 24.59 33.84 -4.28
C THR A 6 23.78 33.21 -5.41
N SER A 7 23.72 31.87 -5.44
CA SER A 7 22.74 31.20 -6.25
C SER A 7 21.35 31.57 -5.71
N ALA A 8 20.64 32.41 -6.44
CA ALA A 8 19.23 32.66 -6.18
C ALA A 8 18.49 31.34 -6.32
N ALA A 9 18.08 30.78 -5.19
CA ALA A 9 17.07 29.74 -5.18
C ALA A 9 15.85 30.31 -5.90
N SER A 10 15.52 29.80 -7.08
CA SER A 10 14.35 30.22 -7.82
C SER A 10 13.14 29.90 -6.92
N ALA A 11 12.46 30.97 -6.46
CA ALA A 11 11.24 30.82 -5.70
C ALA A 11 10.27 29.93 -6.49
N CYS A 12 9.71 28.93 -5.85
CA CYS A 12 8.71 28.07 -6.48
C CYS A 12 7.57 28.96 -7.00
N PRO A 13 7.25 28.92 -8.31
CA PRO A 13 6.19 29.77 -8.85
C PRO A 13 4.79 29.39 -8.38
N VAL A 14 4.63 28.24 -7.72
CA VAL A 14 3.35 27.76 -7.18
C VAL A 14 3.27 28.16 -5.71
N ALA A 15 2.37 29.12 -5.42
CA ALA A 15 2.15 29.62 -4.05
C ALA A 15 1.48 28.59 -3.14
N ASP A 16 0.67 27.67 -3.71
CA ASP A 16 -0.10 26.71 -2.98
C ASP A 16 0.50 25.30 -3.05
N ARG A 17 0.38 24.57 -1.95
CA ARG A 17 0.81 23.17 -1.83
C ARG A 17 -0.27 22.27 -2.40
N ASP A 18 0.14 21.31 -3.24
CA ASP A 18 -0.74 20.28 -3.81
C ASP A 18 -0.74 18.96 -3.04
N ASP A 19 -0.02 18.88 -1.93
CA ASP A 19 0.06 17.67 -1.09
C ASP A 19 -1.16 17.51 -0.16
N ARG A 20 -2.20 18.19 -0.47
CA ARG A 20 -3.55 18.07 0.07
C ARG A 20 -3.64 18.04 1.61
N LYS A 21 -4.84 17.73 2.09
CA LYS A 21 -5.18 17.64 3.51
C LYS A 21 -4.44 16.51 4.22
N SER A 22 -3.97 15.48 3.50
CA SER A 22 -3.26 14.36 4.11
C SER A 22 -1.89 14.75 4.67
N ALA A 23 -1.25 15.80 4.16
CA ALA A 23 0.03 16.29 4.68
C ALA A 23 -0.09 16.78 6.12
N GLU A 24 -1.03 17.70 6.37
CA GLU A 24 -1.30 18.24 7.70
C GLU A 24 -1.79 17.15 8.66
N PHE A 25 -2.75 16.34 8.20
CA PHE A 25 -3.26 15.22 8.97
C PHE A 25 -2.16 14.23 9.36
N THR A 26 -1.30 13.85 8.41
CA THR A 26 -0.20 12.92 8.66
C THR A 26 0.81 13.53 9.63
N GLN A 27 1.22 14.78 9.44
CA GLN A 27 2.15 15.47 10.32
C GLN A 27 1.66 15.51 11.77
N LYS A 28 0.37 15.77 11.97
CA LYS A 28 -0.27 15.80 13.29
C LYS A 28 -0.26 14.46 14.02
N HIS A 29 -0.39 13.35 13.28
CA HIS A 29 -0.54 12.01 13.87
C HIS A 29 0.70 11.14 13.74
N LEU A 30 1.67 11.55 12.91
CA LEU A 30 2.90 10.79 12.67
C LEU A 30 3.68 10.63 13.98
N SER A 31 3.86 9.39 14.40
CA SER A 31 4.60 9.04 15.59
C SER A 31 5.54 7.87 15.26
N PRO A 32 6.75 8.18 14.80
CA PRO A 32 7.75 7.16 14.53
C PRO A 32 8.03 6.30 15.78
N PHE A 33 8.49 5.08 15.60
CA PHE A 33 8.80 4.21 16.71
C PHE A 33 9.88 4.82 17.59
N ALA A 34 9.68 4.75 18.91
CA ALA A 34 10.61 5.32 19.88
C ALA A 34 12.03 4.79 19.66
N GLY A 35 13.00 5.70 19.60
CA GLY A 35 14.41 5.38 19.36
C GLY A 35 14.75 5.06 17.91
N SER A 36 13.81 5.20 16.95
CA SER A 36 14.16 5.05 15.54
C SER A 36 14.86 6.30 14.99
N LYS A 37 15.83 6.08 14.12
CA LYS A 37 16.41 7.13 13.27
C LYS A 37 15.54 7.32 12.04
N ILE A 38 15.25 8.56 11.66
CA ILE A 38 14.35 8.86 10.53
C ILE A 38 15.15 9.41 9.37
N MET A 39 15.12 8.68 8.24
CA MET A 39 15.64 9.13 6.95
C MET A 39 14.58 9.94 6.22
N ARG A 40 14.94 11.15 5.79
CA ARG A 40 14.08 12.08 5.07
C ARG A 40 14.57 12.41 3.67
N SER A 41 15.90 12.30 3.43
CA SER A 41 16.46 12.45 2.11
C SER A 41 16.11 11.25 1.22
N PHE A 42 15.96 11.48 -0.08
CA PHE A 42 15.72 10.42 -1.03
C PHE A 42 16.93 9.50 -1.20
N SER A 43 18.13 10.10 -1.23
CA SER A 43 19.40 9.38 -1.34
C SER A 43 19.63 8.47 -0.15
N GLY A 44 19.49 8.97 1.08
CA GLY A 44 19.63 8.18 2.31
C GLY A 44 18.58 7.09 2.42
N ALA A 45 17.32 7.38 2.06
CA ALA A 45 16.26 6.37 1.99
C ALA A 45 16.62 5.24 1.03
N ARG A 46 17.13 5.58 -0.16
CA ARG A 46 17.53 4.62 -1.20
C ARG A 46 18.72 3.77 -0.77
N GLU A 47 19.71 4.40 -0.15
CA GLU A 47 20.88 3.72 0.39
C GLU A 47 20.46 2.65 1.42
N VAL A 48 19.66 3.05 2.41
CA VAL A 48 19.17 2.13 3.44
C VAL A 48 18.36 0.99 2.84
N LEU A 49 17.41 1.28 1.93
CA LEU A 49 16.52 0.27 1.36
C LEU A 49 17.22 -0.73 0.44
N ARG A 50 18.38 -0.35 -0.14
CA ARG A 50 19.19 -1.19 -1.01
C ARG A 50 20.35 -1.87 -0.29
N SER A 51 20.65 -1.44 0.93
CA SER A 51 21.78 -1.99 1.69
C SER A 51 21.55 -3.48 1.99
N PRO A 52 22.56 -4.34 1.77
CA PRO A 52 22.53 -5.72 2.23
C PRO A 52 22.66 -5.86 3.75
N ASN A 53 23.00 -4.77 4.43
CA ASN A 53 23.25 -4.70 5.87
C ASN A 53 22.02 -4.33 6.67
N VAL A 54 20.83 -4.40 6.07
CA VAL A 54 19.56 -4.14 6.75
C VAL A 54 18.59 -5.28 6.51
N ARG A 55 17.70 -5.46 7.46
CA ARG A 55 16.57 -6.40 7.38
C ARG A 55 15.25 -5.70 7.67
N GLN A 56 14.13 -6.38 7.40
CA GLN A 56 12.80 -5.87 7.73
C GLN A 56 12.72 -5.46 9.20
N GLY A 57 12.17 -4.28 9.45
CA GLY A 57 12.01 -3.68 10.77
C GLY A 57 10.59 -3.21 11.02
N GLY A 58 10.31 -2.84 12.28
CA GLY A 58 9.03 -2.21 12.64
C GLY A 58 7.82 -3.14 12.70
N SER A 59 7.97 -4.38 12.30
CA SER A 59 6.98 -5.45 12.50
C SER A 59 7.48 -6.44 13.54
N ASN A 60 6.56 -7.20 14.16
CA ASN A 60 6.94 -8.27 15.08
C ASN A 60 7.50 -9.52 14.34
N SER A 61 8.26 -9.30 13.26
CA SER A 61 8.80 -10.37 12.43
C SER A 61 9.71 -11.32 13.21
N SER A 62 10.44 -10.82 14.19
CA SER A 62 11.30 -11.62 15.08
C SER A 62 10.51 -12.53 16.05
N GLU A 63 9.21 -12.28 16.24
CA GLU A 63 8.34 -13.09 17.10
C GLU A 63 7.62 -14.21 16.31
N ILE A 64 7.78 -14.22 14.98
CA ILE A 64 7.13 -15.20 14.11
C ILE A 64 8.06 -16.40 13.98
N VAL A 65 7.65 -17.49 14.61
CA VAL A 65 8.37 -18.78 14.55
C VAL A 65 7.47 -19.83 13.91
N PHE A 66 7.98 -20.49 12.88
CA PHE A 66 7.36 -21.65 12.25
C PHE A 66 8.32 -22.83 12.30
N ASP A 67 7.77 -24.06 12.29
CA ASP A 67 8.52 -25.30 12.22
C ASP A 67 9.45 -25.32 10.99
N ASN A 68 9.00 -24.76 9.88
CA ASN A 68 9.81 -24.55 8.70
C ASN A 68 10.00 -23.03 8.45
N PRO A 69 11.19 -22.47 8.66
CA PRO A 69 11.47 -21.05 8.42
C PRO A 69 11.22 -20.61 6.96
N ALA A 70 11.30 -21.52 5.98
CA ALA A 70 11.00 -21.22 4.58
C ALA A 70 9.51 -20.91 4.32
N HIS A 71 8.63 -21.27 5.25
CA HIS A 71 7.19 -21.01 5.17
C HIS A 71 6.76 -19.67 5.80
N ILE A 72 7.70 -18.87 6.32
CA ILE A 72 7.45 -17.49 6.71
C ILE A 72 7.10 -16.70 5.45
N SER A 73 6.10 -15.78 5.54
CA SER A 73 5.78 -14.91 4.41
C SER A 73 7.02 -14.15 3.92
N PHE A 74 7.19 -14.06 2.60
CA PHE A 74 8.35 -13.40 2.01
C PHE A 74 8.53 -11.94 2.48
N PHE A 75 7.46 -11.30 2.90
CA PHE A 75 7.50 -9.95 3.47
C PHE A 75 8.40 -9.87 4.72
N PHE A 76 8.50 -10.96 5.49
CA PHE A 76 9.29 -11.02 6.73
C PHE A 76 10.66 -11.69 6.56
N LEU A 77 10.96 -12.19 5.36
CA LEU A 77 12.25 -12.80 5.05
C LEU A 77 13.23 -11.75 4.54
N ASP A 78 14.52 -12.00 4.72
CA ASP A 78 15.62 -11.19 4.19
C ASP A 78 16.65 -12.08 3.47
N GLY A 79 17.55 -11.46 2.71
CA GLY A 79 18.68 -12.13 2.06
C GLY A 79 18.26 -13.17 1.01
N GLU A 80 18.96 -14.33 1.00
CA GLU A 80 18.71 -15.41 0.02
C GLU A 80 17.33 -16.06 0.15
N PRO A 81 16.82 -16.37 1.34
CA PRO A 81 15.46 -16.90 1.50
C PRO A 81 14.40 -15.95 0.93
N HIS A 82 14.54 -14.65 1.15
CA HIS A 82 13.65 -13.65 0.56
C HIS A 82 13.72 -13.68 -0.97
N ARG A 83 14.93 -13.65 -1.58
CA ARG A 83 15.09 -13.67 -3.04
C ARG A 83 14.45 -14.88 -3.67
N LYS A 84 14.70 -16.06 -3.11
CA LYS A 84 14.12 -17.33 -3.59
C LYS A 84 12.60 -17.30 -3.53
N ARG A 85 12.05 -16.88 -2.40
CA ARG A 85 10.61 -16.83 -2.19
C ARG A 85 9.94 -15.78 -3.06
N ARG A 86 10.56 -14.60 -3.21
CA ARG A 86 10.06 -13.55 -4.10
C ARG A 86 10.04 -14.00 -5.56
N ALA A 87 11.06 -14.72 -6.00
CA ALA A 87 11.11 -15.28 -7.36
C ALA A 87 9.97 -16.26 -7.62
N SER A 88 9.59 -17.09 -6.64
CA SER A 88 8.51 -18.08 -6.78
C SER A 88 7.12 -17.44 -6.94
N VAL A 89 6.92 -16.21 -6.47
CA VAL A 89 5.63 -15.49 -6.58
C VAL A 89 5.65 -14.40 -7.67
N ALA A 90 6.80 -14.15 -8.31
CA ALA A 90 6.95 -13.08 -9.28
C ALA A 90 6.00 -13.23 -10.48
N ALA A 91 5.66 -14.46 -10.86
CA ALA A 91 4.75 -14.74 -11.97
C ALA A 91 3.38 -14.08 -11.81
N TYR A 92 2.90 -13.93 -10.58
CA TYR A 92 1.59 -13.31 -10.28
C TYR A 92 1.56 -11.79 -10.51
N PHE A 93 2.72 -11.15 -10.62
CA PHE A 93 2.85 -9.69 -10.73
C PHE A 93 3.46 -9.24 -12.07
N THR A 94 3.50 -10.15 -13.06
CA THR A 94 4.02 -9.83 -14.40
C THR A 94 3.01 -9.01 -15.19
N PRO A 95 3.46 -8.19 -16.18
CA PRO A 95 2.56 -7.52 -17.11
C PRO A 95 1.58 -8.48 -17.79
N LYS A 96 2.05 -9.69 -18.15
CA LYS A 96 1.19 -10.73 -18.73
C LYS A 96 0.06 -11.11 -17.77
N ALA A 97 0.36 -11.39 -16.49
CA ALA A 97 -0.67 -11.74 -15.49
C ALA A 97 -1.68 -10.59 -15.31
N ILE A 98 -1.21 -9.34 -15.27
CA ILE A 98 -2.07 -8.17 -15.15
C ILE A 98 -3.07 -8.11 -16.30
N ILE A 99 -2.58 -8.19 -17.54
CA ILE A 99 -3.42 -8.05 -18.73
C ILE A 99 -4.36 -9.26 -18.90
N THR A 100 -3.84 -10.48 -18.71
CA THR A 100 -4.63 -11.68 -19.05
C THR A 100 -5.53 -12.17 -17.92
N ARG A 101 -5.19 -11.88 -16.66
CA ARG A 101 -5.94 -12.38 -15.51
C ARG A 101 -6.71 -11.27 -14.77
N TYR A 102 -6.05 -10.14 -14.48
CA TYR A 102 -6.65 -9.13 -13.60
C TYR A 102 -7.49 -8.12 -14.36
N HIS A 103 -7.10 -7.68 -15.58
CA HIS A 103 -7.93 -6.79 -16.39
C HIS A 103 -9.36 -7.29 -16.61
N PRO A 104 -9.61 -8.59 -16.96
CA PRO A 104 -10.98 -9.08 -17.07
C PRO A 104 -11.79 -8.99 -15.77
N ILE A 105 -11.13 -9.22 -14.61
CA ILE A 105 -11.77 -9.12 -13.31
C ILE A 105 -12.10 -7.66 -12.99
N ILE A 106 -11.12 -6.76 -13.18
CA ILE A 106 -11.30 -5.34 -13.00
C ILE A 106 -12.45 -4.83 -13.87
N SER A 107 -12.45 -5.15 -15.17
CA SER A 107 -13.49 -4.72 -16.12
C SER A 107 -14.88 -5.20 -15.72
N ARG A 108 -15.02 -6.48 -15.35
CA ARG A 108 -16.31 -7.03 -14.88
C ARG A 108 -16.77 -6.37 -13.58
N THR A 109 -15.87 -6.18 -12.63
CA THR A 109 -16.19 -5.52 -11.36
C THR A 109 -16.60 -4.08 -11.60
N MET A 110 -15.89 -3.35 -12.45
CA MET A 110 -16.21 -1.96 -12.76
C MET A 110 -17.52 -1.82 -13.51
N ALA A 111 -17.83 -2.70 -14.45
CA ALA A 111 -19.11 -2.71 -15.14
C ALA A 111 -20.28 -2.87 -14.15
N LYS A 112 -20.14 -3.78 -13.17
CA LYS A 112 -21.14 -3.95 -12.10
C LYS A 112 -21.25 -2.68 -11.24
N LEU A 113 -20.14 -2.18 -10.71
CA LEU A 113 -20.13 -1.05 -9.78
C LEU A 113 -20.65 0.26 -10.41
N THR A 114 -20.30 0.52 -11.67
CA THR A 114 -20.79 1.70 -12.38
C THR A 114 -22.26 1.59 -12.73
N ALA A 115 -22.75 0.40 -13.08
CA ALA A 115 -24.18 0.16 -13.30
C ALA A 115 -24.99 0.36 -12.00
N GLU A 116 -24.53 -0.16 -10.87
CA GLU A 116 -25.15 0.05 -9.55
C GLU A 116 -25.14 1.54 -9.16
N LEU A 117 -24.04 2.24 -9.40
CA LEU A 117 -23.93 3.68 -9.15
C LEU A 117 -24.95 4.48 -9.97
N GLN A 118 -25.07 4.19 -11.28
CA GLN A 118 -26.01 4.86 -12.16
C GLN A 118 -27.48 4.52 -11.84
N ALA A 119 -27.76 3.29 -11.44
CA ALA A 119 -29.11 2.89 -11.05
C ALA A 119 -29.57 3.58 -9.75
N THR A 120 -28.68 3.72 -8.79
CA THR A 120 -28.98 4.36 -7.49
C THR A 120 -28.82 5.88 -7.51
N GLY A 121 -27.96 6.41 -8.38
CA GLY A 121 -27.57 7.83 -8.43
C GLY A 121 -26.60 8.24 -7.32
N ALA A 122 -26.18 7.30 -6.47
CA ALA A 122 -25.26 7.56 -5.35
C ALA A 122 -24.44 6.31 -5.01
N GLY A 123 -23.22 6.51 -4.50
CA GLY A 123 -22.34 5.42 -4.06
C GLY A 123 -21.33 5.88 -3.02
N VAL A 124 -20.74 4.93 -2.33
CA VAL A 124 -19.63 5.16 -1.39
C VAL A 124 -18.34 4.70 -2.09
N LEU A 125 -17.56 5.65 -2.56
CA LEU A 125 -16.42 5.39 -3.46
C LEU A 125 -15.38 4.47 -2.82
N ASP A 126 -15.07 4.68 -1.54
CA ASP A 126 -14.10 3.86 -0.83
C ASP A 126 -14.58 2.41 -0.61
N GLU A 127 -15.90 2.16 -0.53
CA GLU A 127 -16.45 0.80 -0.53
C GLU A 127 -16.42 0.16 -1.92
N MET A 128 -16.61 0.94 -2.98
CA MET A 128 -16.43 0.46 -4.36
C MET A 128 -14.98 0.07 -4.63
N ALA A 129 -14.03 0.90 -4.19
CA ALA A 129 -12.59 0.62 -4.29
C ALA A 129 -12.20 -0.63 -3.46
N LEU A 130 -12.79 -0.80 -2.28
CA LEU A 130 -12.63 -1.99 -1.44
C LEU A 130 -13.06 -3.26 -2.18
N GLU A 131 -14.21 -3.23 -2.84
CA GLU A 131 -14.71 -4.38 -3.61
C GLU A 131 -13.78 -4.73 -4.76
N LEU A 132 -13.32 -3.74 -5.52
CA LEU A 132 -12.38 -3.97 -6.61
C LEU A 132 -11.09 -4.61 -6.13
N ALA A 133 -10.41 -3.99 -5.15
CA ALA A 133 -9.14 -4.48 -4.62
C ALA A 133 -9.28 -5.87 -3.98
N SER A 134 -10.45 -6.17 -3.38
CA SER A 134 -10.74 -7.50 -2.83
C SER A 134 -10.86 -8.54 -3.92
N ASN A 135 -11.59 -8.27 -5.02
CA ASN A 135 -11.75 -9.20 -6.14
C ASN A 135 -10.41 -9.56 -6.80
N VAL A 136 -9.53 -8.57 -7.01
CA VAL A 136 -8.20 -8.83 -7.58
C VAL A 136 -7.32 -9.61 -6.61
N THR A 137 -7.34 -9.27 -5.33
CA THR A 137 -6.57 -9.98 -4.30
C THR A 137 -7.02 -11.44 -4.14
N VAL A 138 -8.31 -11.70 -4.18
CA VAL A 138 -8.91 -13.05 -4.11
C VAL A 138 -8.42 -13.91 -5.28
N GLU A 139 -8.33 -13.34 -6.49
CA GLU A 139 -7.78 -14.02 -7.66
C GLU A 139 -6.29 -14.36 -7.51
N ILE A 140 -5.49 -13.42 -7.01
CA ILE A 140 -4.05 -13.65 -6.75
C ILE A 140 -3.87 -14.77 -5.74
N LEU A 141 -4.67 -14.78 -4.69
CA LEU A 141 -4.62 -15.80 -3.64
C LEU A 141 -5.11 -17.17 -4.12
N GLY A 142 -6.04 -17.22 -5.07
CA GLY A 142 -6.74 -18.44 -5.45
C GLY A 142 -7.83 -18.82 -4.46
N ILE A 143 -8.37 -17.84 -3.73
CA ILE A 143 -9.55 -18.01 -2.87
C ILE A 143 -10.79 -18.02 -3.76
N ASP A 144 -11.69 -18.98 -3.53
CA ASP A 144 -12.93 -19.07 -4.30
C ASP A 144 -13.86 -17.88 -3.97
N ASP A 145 -14.40 -17.23 -5.00
CA ASP A 145 -15.27 -16.08 -4.92
C ASP A 145 -16.73 -16.39 -4.45
N ARG A 146 -16.99 -17.63 -4.04
CA ARG A 146 -18.29 -18.00 -3.40
C ARG A 146 -18.61 -17.18 -2.16
N ASN A 147 -17.59 -16.61 -1.52
CA ASN A 147 -17.74 -15.72 -0.38
C ASN A 147 -17.65 -14.27 -0.86
N ASP A 148 -18.51 -13.39 -0.31
CA ASP A 148 -18.45 -11.95 -0.60
C ASP A 148 -17.03 -11.41 -0.36
N PRO A 149 -16.32 -10.88 -1.39
CA PRO A 149 -14.97 -10.34 -1.26
C PRO A 149 -14.88 -9.22 -0.21
N ARG A 150 -15.95 -8.44 -0.04
CA ARG A 150 -16.04 -7.40 1.01
C ARG A 150 -16.03 -8.02 2.40
N ALA A 151 -16.66 -9.19 2.59
CA ALA A 151 -16.64 -9.90 3.86
C ALA A 151 -15.21 -10.34 4.23
N LEU A 152 -14.45 -10.84 3.25
CA LEU A 152 -13.02 -11.15 3.43
C LEU A 152 -12.23 -9.92 3.88
N ALA A 153 -12.38 -8.80 3.19
CA ALA A 153 -11.68 -7.55 3.51
C ALA A 153 -12.04 -7.01 4.90
N LYS A 154 -13.33 -7.02 5.25
CA LYS A 154 -13.83 -6.62 6.57
C LYS A 154 -13.26 -7.52 7.68
N LEU A 155 -13.17 -8.81 7.43
CA LEU A 155 -12.61 -9.76 8.38
C LEU A 155 -11.10 -9.55 8.57
N LEU A 156 -10.34 -9.34 7.49
CA LEU A 156 -8.91 -8.99 7.57
C LEU A 156 -8.68 -7.69 8.34
N HIS A 157 -9.52 -6.68 8.10
CA HIS A 157 -9.47 -5.43 8.85
C HIS A 157 -9.77 -5.64 10.34
N ALA A 158 -10.78 -6.45 10.67
CA ALA A 158 -11.11 -6.79 12.06
C ALA A 158 -9.97 -7.55 12.77
N ILE A 159 -9.33 -8.52 12.10
CA ILE A 159 -8.16 -9.22 12.62
C ILE A 159 -7.01 -8.24 12.90
N ARG A 160 -6.76 -7.32 11.98
CA ARG A 160 -5.72 -6.30 12.12
C ARG A 160 -6.00 -5.39 13.32
N ARG A 161 -7.23 -4.94 13.50
CA ARG A 161 -7.63 -4.11 14.66
C ARG A 161 -7.51 -4.86 15.98
N ALA A 162 -7.77 -6.16 15.99
CA ALA A 162 -7.60 -7.02 17.16
C ALA A 162 -6.12 -7.39 17.42
N SER A 163 -5.21 -7.06 16.49
CA SER A 163 -3.78 -7.32 16.64
C SER A 163 -3.12 -6.25 17.53
N PRO A 164 -2.11 -6.63 18.32
CA PRO A 164 -1.37 -5.69 19.13
C PRO A 164 -0.72 -4.58 18.29
N ARG A 165 -0.74 -3.35 18.77
CA ARG A 165 -0.06 -2.23 18.10
C ARG A 165 1.45 -2.47 18.11
N PRO A 166 2.16 -2.18 17.00
CA PRO A 166 3.59 -2.47 16.90
C PRO A 166 4.46 -1.61 17.83
N ASN A 167 3.99 -0.41 18.21
CA ASN A 167 4.76 0.55 19.03
C ASN A 167 4.27 0.58 20.47
N ARG A 168 4.37 -0.56 21.18
CA ARG A 168 4.01 -0.64 22.60
C ARG A 168 5.24 -0.44 23.48
N SER A 169 5.08 0.37 24.56
CA SER A 169 6.11 0.44 25.60
C SER A 169 6.30 -0.93 26.29
N ALA A 170 7.44 -1.13 26.95
CA ALA A 170 7.71 -2.36 27.69
C ALA A 170 6.62 -2.63 28.75
N LEU A 171 6.12 -1.57 29.40
CA LEU A 171 5.05 -1.66 30.39
C LEU A 171 3.72 -2.07 29.76
N GLN A 172 3.36 -1.49 28.60
CA GLN A 172 2.15 -1.86 27.86
C GLN A 172 2.22 -3.31 27.36
N ARG A 173 3.40 -3.78 26.91
CA ARG A 173 3.62 -5.18 26.55
C ARG A 173 3.40 -6.09 27.75
N PHE A 174 4.00 -5.78 28.90
CA PHE A 174 3.83 -6.58 30.11
C PHE A 174 2.37 -6.74 30.52
N PHE A 175 1.61 -5.63 30.60
CA PHE A 175 0.20 -5.68 30.99
C PHE A 175 -0.66 -6.39 29.94
N GLN A 176 -0.50 -6.09 28.66
CA GLN A 176 -1.31 -6.69 27.60
C GLN A 176 -1.01 -8.17 27.36
N ASP A 177 0.25 -8.58 27.50
CA ASP A 177 0.64 -9.96 27.18
C ASP A 177 0.51 -10.88 28.40
N ARG A 178 0.75 -10.39 29.61
CA ARG A 178 0.79 -11.20 30.84
C ARG A 178 -0.45 -11.08 31.71
N VAL A 179 -1.07 -9.90 31.79
CA VAL A 179 -2.25 -9.67 32.64
C VAL A 179 -3.56 -9.84 31.86
N PHE A 180 -3.64 -9.20 30.69
CA PHE A 180 -4.84 -9.20 29.84
C PHE A 180 -4.69 -10.02 28.57
N GLY A 181 -3.66 -10.86 28.47
CA GLY A 181 -3.33 -11.57 27.22
C GLY A 181 -4.48 -12.42 26.66
N TRP A 182 -5.25 -13.07 27.51
CA TRP A 182 -6.42 -13.87 27.12
C TRP A 182 -7.52 -13.00 26.51
N TYR A 183 -7.76 -11.78 27.06
CA TYR A 183 -8.79 -10.86 26.58
C TYR A 183 -8.50 -10.35 25.16
N PHE A 184 -7.24 -10.09 24.84
CA PHE A 184 -6.84 -9.62 23.50
C PHE A 184 -6.60 -10.77 22.51
N ARG A 185 -6.14 -11.94 22.99
CA ARG A 185 -5.84 -13.09 22.12
C ARG A 185 -7.10 -13.84 21.67
N ALA A 186 -8.11 -13.96 22.51
CA ALA A 186 -9.31 -14.72 22.18
C ALA A 186 -10.11 -14.15 21.00
N PRO A 187 -10.42 -12.84 20.92
CA PRO A 187 -11.09 -12.27 19.75
C PRO A 187 -10.28 -12.43 18.47
N ARG A 188 -8.96 -12.19 18.52
CA ARG A 188 -8.08 -12.38 17.37
C ARG A 188 -8.06 -13.83 16.90
N ALA A 189 -7.92 -14.79 17.81
CA ALA A 189 -7.90 -16.19 17.48
C ALA A 189 -9.23 -16.64 16.84
N ARG A 190 -10.37 -16.15 17.37
CA ARG A 190 -11.69 -16.43 16.79
C ARG A 190 -11.81 -15.88 15.36
N LEU A 191 -11.42 -14.61 15.12
CA LEU A 191 -11.47 -14.01 13.82
C LEU A 191 -10.50 -14.71 12.83
N THR A 192 -9.30 -15.08 13.27
CA THR A 192 -8.33 -15.82 12.47
C THR A 192 -8.86 -17.23 12.13
N LYS A 193 -9.52 -17.89 13.08
CA LYS A 193 -10.19 -19.17 12.81
C LYS A 193 -11.31 -19.00 11.78
N GLN A 194 -12.15 -18.00 11.93
CA GLN A 194 -13.22 -17.68 10.97
C GLN A 194 -12.65 -17.38 9.57
N PHE A 195 -11.54 -16.65 9.48
CA PHE A 195 -10.85 -16.38 8.22
C PHE A 195 -10.38 -17.68 7.54
N TYR A 196 -9.79 -18.58 8.31
CA TYR A 196 -9.38 -19.88 7.79
C TYR A 196 -10.57 -20.73 7.34
N ASP A 197 -11.56 -20.91 8.21
CA ASP A 197 -12.69 -21.82 7.96
C ASP A 197 -13.57 -21.34 6.79
N ASN A 198 -13.77 -20.02 6.66
CA ASN A 198 -14.67 -19.48 5.65
C ASN A 198 -14.00 -19.24 4.28
N HIS A 199 -12.69 -19.00 4.24
CA HIS A 199 -12.03 -18.56 3.01
C HIS A 199 -10.87 -19.49 2.60
N ILE A 200 -9.97 -19.85 3.52
CA ILE A 200 -8.76 -20.60 3.15
C ILE A 200 -9.06 -22.10 3.01
N ALA A 201 -9.75 -22.71 3.95
CA ALA A 201 -10.03 -24.14 3.93
C ALA A 201 -10.85 -24.56 2.69
N PRO A 202 -11.93 -23.85 2.31
CA PRO A 202 -12.64 -24.16 1.06
C PRO A 202 -11.76 -24.02 -0.19
N ALA A 203 -10.91 -23.00 -0.23
CA ALA A 203 -9.98 -22.80 -1.34
C ALA A 203 -8.97 -23.97 -1.44
N ILE A 204 -8.42 -24.42 -0.32
CA ILE A 204 -7.52 -25.60 -0.29
C ILE A 204 -8.20 -26.83 -0.87
N GLU A 205 -9.44 -27.11 -0.50
CA GLU A 205 -10.19 -28.29 -1.01
C GLU A 205 -10.41 -28.21 -2.53
N VAL A 206 -10.71 -27.04 -3.04
CA VAL A 206 -10.86 -26.81 -4.49
C VAL A 206 -9.51 -26.97 -5.20
N ARG A 207 -8.46 -26.33 -4.68
CA ARG A 207 -7.12 -26.32 -5.34
C ARG A 207 -6.38 -27.64 -5.23
N ARG A 208 -6.70 -28.49 -4.27
CA ARG A 208 -6.20 -29.88 -4.24
C ARG A 208 -6.74 -30.72 -5.39
N LYS A 209 -7.99 -30.48 -5.81
CA LYS A 209 -8.63 -31.18 -6.92
C LYS A 209 -8.27 -30.56 -8.27
N GLU A 210 -8.19 -29.24 -8.31
CA GLU A 210 -7.96 -28.45 -9.52
C GLU A 210 -6.92 -27.35 -9.23
N PRO A 211 -5.61 -27.69 -9.26
CA PRO A 211 -4.55 -26.71 -9.07
C PRO A 211 -4.57 -25.63 -10.15
N LYS A 212 -4.34 -24.37 -9.74
CA LYS A 212 -4.20 -23.23 -10.65
C LYS A 212 -2.88 -22.51 -10.38
N ASP A 213 -2.56 -21.54 -11.21
CA ASP A 213 -1.41 -20.67 -11.01
C ASP A 213 -1.76 -19.55 -10.02
N ASP A 214 -1.88 -19.92 -8.73
CA ASP A 214 -2.21 -19.02 -7.63
C ASP A 214 -1.44 -19.36 -6.33
N VAL A 215 -1.54 -18.46 -5.34
CA VAL A 215 -0.78 -18.56 -4.09
C VAL A 215 -1.19 -19.80 -3.28
N VAL A 216 -2.49 -20.13 -3.22
CA VAL A 216 -2.98 -21.30 -2.47
C VAL A 216 -2.46 -22.58 -3.09
N SER A 217 -2.53 -22.74 -4.41
CA SER A 217 -1.97 -23.89 -5.12
C SER A 217 -0.47 -24.04 -4.89
N TYR A 218 0.27 -22.94 -4.92
CA TYR A 218 1.69 -22.93 -4.60
C TYR A 218 1.95 -23.42 -3.16
N MET A 219 1.22 -22.89 -2.17
CA MET A 219 1.41 -23.29 -0.77
C MET A 219 1.06 -24.77 -0.52
N ILE A 220 0.07 -25.30 -1.22
CA ILE A 220 -0.28 -26.73 -1.14
C ILE A 220 0.88 -27.58 -1.68
N LYS A 221 1.42 -27.20 -2.86
CA LYS A 221 2.55 -27.90 -3.50
C LYS A 221 3.79 -27.92 -2.63
N GLU A 222 4.09 -26.81 -1.96
CA GLU A 222 5.26 -26.67 -1.08
C GLU A 222 5.03 -27.18 0.34
N GLY A 223 3.85 -27.76 0.64
CA GLY A 223 3.55 -28.39 1.93
C GLY A 223 3.46 -27.42 3.11
N TYR A 224 2.91 -26.22 2.89
CA TYR A 224 2.75 -25.19 3.93
C TYR A 224 1.85 -25.70 5.06
N SER A 225 2.23 -25.38 6.31
CA SER A 225 1.36 -25.61 7.46
C SER A 225 0.14 -24.68 7.43
N LYS A 226 -0.93 -25.06 8.13
CA LYS A 226 -2.13 -24.21 8.30
C LYS A 226 -1.78 -22.80 8.76
N ALA A 227 -0.90 -22.67 9.75
CA ALA A 227 -0.49 -21.37 10.30
C ALA A 227 0.24 -20.52 9.26
N ALA A 228 1.13 -21.13 8.45
CA ALA A 228 1.84 -20.46 7.38
C ALA A 228 0.90 -20.02 6.25
N MET A 229 -0.08 -20.85 5.87
CA MET A 229 -1.10 -20.47 4.87
C MET A 229 -1.94 -19.28 5.33
N ILE A 230 -2.38 -19.29 6.59
CA ILE A 230 -3.11 -18.16 7.18
C ILE A 230 -2.28 -16.88 7.10
N MET A 231 -1.02 -16.93 7.53
CA MET A 231 -0.14 -15.77 7.53
C MET A 231 0.09 -15.22 6.12
N GLU A 232 0.37 -16.08 5.15
CA GLU A 232 0.60 -15.67 3.77
C GLU A 232 -0.66 -15.01 3.20
N CYS A 233 -1.83 -15.64 3.32
CA CYS A 233 -3.10 -15.06 2.85
C CYS A 233 -3.42 -13.73 3.55
N MET A 234 -3.16 -13.62 4.87
CA MET A 234 -3.34 -12.35 5.58
C MET A 234 -2.38 -11.27 5.10
N THR A 235 -1.14 -11.62 4.79
CA THR A 235 -0.15 -10.67 4.27
C THR A 235 -0.58 -10.10 2.93
N TYR A 236 -0.96 -10.95 1.97
CA TYR A 236 -1.45 -10.49 0.67
C TYR A 236 -2.76 -9.71 0.79
N GLY A 237 -3.71 -10.22 1.57
CA GLY A 237 -5.00 -9.57 1.75
C GLY A 237 -4.88 -8.19 2.39
N THR A 238 -3.99 -8.03 3.38
CA THR A 238 -3.76 -6.72 4.00
C THR A 238 -3.01 -5.78 3.07
N ALA A 239 -1.96 -6.27 2.40
CA ALA A 239 -1.14 -5.44 1.53
C ALA A 239 -1.88 -5.02 0.25
N GLY A 240 -2.65 -5.91 -0.39
CA GLY A 240 -3.33 -5.62 -1.65
C GLY A 240 -4.60 -4.81 -1.48
N VAL A 241 -5.43 -5.16 -0.50
CA VAL A 241 -6.76 -4.56 -0.37
C VAL A 241 -6.72 -3.18 0.28
N SER A 242 -6.09 -3.06 1.46
CA SER A 242 -6.15 -1.81 2.22
C SER A 242 -5.44 -0.68 1.50
N THR A 243 -4.24 -0.90 0.98
CA THR A 243 -3.43 0.16 0.37
C THR A 243 -4.01 0.62 -0.97
N THR A 244 -4.53 -0.29 -1.78
CA THR A 244 -5.17 0.03 -3.05
C THR A 244 -6.46 0.84 -2.84
N ARG A 245 -7.27 0.49 -1.84
CA ARG A 245 -8.44 1.28 -1.43
C ARG A 245 -8.06 2.73 -1.13
N GLU A 246 -7.08 2.95 -0.27
CA GLU A 246 -6.64 4.29 0.13
C GLU A 246 -6.05 5.07 -1.05
N PHE A 247 -5.29 4.40 -1.91
CA PHE A 247 -4.75 5.00 -3.13
C PHE A 247 -5.85 5.49 -4.07
N ILE A 248 -6.83 4.64 -4.38
CA ILE A 248 -7.94 4.98 -5.27
C ILE A 248 -8.76 6.13 -4.67
N GLY A 249 -9.06 6.07 -3.37
CA GLY A 249 -9.79 7.12 -2.68
C GLY A 249 -9.08 8.46 -2.72
N MET A 250 -7.77 8.51 -2.43
CA MET A 250 -6.99 9.73 -2.48
C MET A 250 -6.90 10.29 -3.91
N ALA A 251 -6.65 9.44 -4.90
CA ALA A 251 -6.56 9.87 -6.29
C ALA A 251 -7.92 10.44 -6.79
N ALA A 252 -9.03 9.79 -6.43
CA ALA A 252 -10.36 10.31 -6.73
C ALA A 252 -10.61 11.66 -6.07
N TRP A 253 -10.20 11.82 -4.80
CA TRP A 253 -10.37 13.09 -4.09
C TRP A 253 -9.61 14.23 -4.75
N HIS A 254 -8.36 14.00 -5.18
CA HIS A 254 -7.60 14.95 -5.98
C HIS A 254 -8.34 15.36 -7.26
N MET A 255 -8.96 14.40 -7.96
CA MET A 255 -9.68 14.67 -9.21
C MET A 255 -11.02 15.38 -9.00
N PHE A 256 -11.73 15.11 -7.90
CA PHE A 256 -12.95 15.84 -7.58
C PHE A 256 -12.70 17.27 -7.16
N ASP A 257 -11.61 17.53 -6.46
CA ASP A 257 -11.24 18.87 -6.02
C ASP A 257 -10.62 19.73 -7.14
N ARG A 258 -10.09 19.08 -8.21
CA ARG A 258 -9.44 19.73 -9.33
C ARG A 258 -10.00 19.21 -10.65
N PRO A 259 -11.05 19.87 -11.18
CA PRO A 259 -11.71 19.46 -12.43
C PRO A 259 -10.74 19.38 -13.62
N GLU A 260 -9.75 20.27 -13.67
CA GLU A 260 -8.69 20.29 -14.69
C GLU A 260 -7.81 19.03 -14.62
N LEU A 261 -7.50 18.55 -13.42
CA LEU A 261 -6.75 17.30 -13.24
C LEU A 261 -7.60 16.09 -13.66
N LYS A 262 -8.89 16.08 -13.30
CA LYS A 262 -9.83 15.05 -13.76
C LYS A 262 -9.86 15.00 -15.29
N GLN A 263 -9.99 16.16 -15.95
CA GLN A 263 -10.04 16.23 -17.40
C GLN A 263 -8.71 15.77 -18.02
N ALA A 264 -7.58 16.26 -17.51
CA ALA A 264 -6.25 15.83 -17.96
C ALA A 264 -6.07 14.30 -17.85
N PHE A 265 -6.56 13.69 -16.76
CA PHE A 265 -6.51 12.23 -16.60
C PHE A 265 -7.38 11.51 -17.62
N LEU A 266 -8.59 12.03 -17.92
CA LEU A 266 -9.53 11.40 -18.85
C LEU A 266 -9.09 11.52 -20.31
N ASP A 267 -8.33 12.57 -20.66
CA ASP A 267 -7.82 12.85 -22.00
C ASP A 267 -6.47 12.16 -22.27
N ALA A 268 -5.74 11.81 -21.20
CA ALA A 268 -4.42 11.18 -21.32
C ALA A 268 -4.54 9.73 -21.82
N ASP A 269 -3.51 9.30 -22.52
CA ASP A 269 -3.27 7.89 -22.81
C ASP A 269 -2.88 7.11 -21.53
N GLU A 270 -2.62 5.82 -21.68
CA GLU A 270 -2.30 4.94 -20.55
C GLU A 270 -1.07 5.41 -19.78
N ASP A 271 0.00 5.80 -20.46
CA ASP A 271 1.25 6.27 -19.85
C ASP A 271 1.04 7.59 -19.12
N GLY A 272 0.29 8.52 -19.70
CA GLY A 272 -0.10 9.79 -19.09
C GLY A 272 -0.97 9.59 -17.84
N GLN A 273 -1.94 8.68 -17.89
CA GLN A 273 -2.74 8.32 -16.72
C GLN A 273 -1.87 7.76 -15.58
N PHE A 274 -0.91 6.88 -15.89
CA PHE A 274 0.03 6.38 -14.89
C PHE A 274 0.93 7.49 -14.33
N ALA A 275 1.38 8.44 -15.15
CA ALA A 275 2.18 9.56 -14.70
C ALA A 275 1.42 10.43 -13.69
N ILE A 276 0.15 10.73 -13.97
CA ILE A 276 -0.74 11.47 -13.07
C ILE A 276 -0.91 10.71 -11.74
N LEU A 277 -1.21 9.42 -11.78
CA LEU A 277 -1.41 8.60 -10.58
C LEU A 277 -0.14 8.48 -9.73
N GLN A 278 1.02 8.35 -10.38
CA GLN A 278 2.29 8.28 -9.67
C GLN A 278 2.66 9.61 -9.01
N GLU A 279 2.30 10.75 -9.62
CA GLU A 279 2.52 12.05 -9.02
C GLU A 279 1.59 12.30 -7.83
N ILE A 280 0.32 11.87 -7.89
CA ILE A 280 -0.57 11.87 -6.73
C ILE A 280 0.04 11.04 -5.59
N LEU A 281 0.50 9.81 -5.88
CA LEU A 281 1.13 8.94 -4.91
C LEU A 281 2.44 9.50 -4.34
N ARG A 282 3.16 10.32 -5.10
CA ARG A 282 4.35 11.02 -4.61
C ARG A 282 3.97 12.04 -3.54
N LEU A 283 2.94 12.83 -3.79
CA LEU A 283 2.47 13.88 -2.89
C LEU A 283 1.74 13.29 -1.67
N ASP A 284 0.90 12.30 -1.88
CA ASP A 284 0.06 11.67 -0.86
C ASP A 284 0.29 10.15 -0.77
N PRO A 285 1.47 9.71 -0.29
CA PRO A 285 1.79 8.28 -0.19
C PRO A 285 0.89 7.58 0.83
N VAL A 286 0.43 6.38 0.47
CA VAL A 286 -0.43 5.54 1.32
C VAL A 286 0.32 4.98 2.53
N SER A 287 1.63 4.82 2.43
CA SER A 287 2.50 4.42 3.54
C SER A 287 3.34 5.62 3.97
N GLY A 288 3.23 6.01 5.23
CA GLY A 288 3.96 7.17 5.76
C GLY A 288 5.39 6.84 6.11
N VAL A 289 5.61 5.73 6.84
CA VAL A 289 6.95 5.29 7.26
C VAL A 289 7.10 3.79 7.06
N ILE A 290 8.21 3.38 6.47
CA ILE A 290 8.64 1.98 6.43
C ILE A 290 9.94 1.82 7.23
N TYR A 291 10.11 0.65 7.88
CA TYR A 291 11.21 0.45 8.80
C TYR A 291 12.19 -0.62 8.33
N ARG A 292 13.46 -0.40 8.70
CA ARG A 292 14.54 -1.38 8.58
C ARG A 292 15.31 -1.45 9.89
N ARG A 293 15.89 -2.60 10.19
CA ARG A 293 16.85 -2.76 11.28
C ARG A 293 18.22 -2.98 10.68
N ALA A 294 19.19 -2.19 11.10
CA ALA A 294 20.57 -2.31 10.65
C ALA A 294 21.24 -3.51 11.34
N ASP A 295 21.86 -4.40 10.56
CA ASP A 295 22.66 -5.50 11.06
C ASP A 295 24.13 -5.09 11.24
N SER A 296 24.59 -4.09 10.48
CA SER A 296 25.89 -3.45 10.64
C SER A 296 25.79 -1.95 10.37
N ALA A 297 26.86 -1.21 10.67
CA ALA A 297 26.90 0.23 10.48
C ALA A 297 26.80 0.62 8.99
N ILE A 298 26.10 1.73 8.73
CA ILE A 298 26.06 2.42 7.42
C ILE A 298 26.61 3.82 7.68
N PRO A 299 27.92 4.08 7.36
CA PRO A 299 28.60 5.30 7.80
C PRO A 299 28.18 6.57 7.04
N GLU A 300 27.74 6.43 5.80
CA GLU A 300 27.59 7.54 4.84
C GLU A 300 26.13 7.92 4.57
N ALA A 301 25.16 7.52 5.41
CA ALA A 301 23.77 7.92 5.21
C ALA A 301 23.62 9.45 5.36
N ASP A 302 23.05 10.11 4.35
CA ASP A 302 22.90 11.58 4.31
C ASP A 302 22.23 12.19 5.56
N ASP A 303 21.33 11.46 6.20
CA ASP A 303 20.64 11.86 7.42
C ASP A 303 21.39 11.47 8.72
N GLY A 304 22.66 11.09 8.61
CA GLY A 304 23.55 10.72 9.71
C GLY A 304 23.87 9.22 9.80
N ALA A 305 24.98 8.92 10.45
CA ALA A 305 25.49 7.56 10.58
C ALA A 305 24.49 6.61 11.26
N ILE A 306 24.29 5.44 10.68
CA ILE A 306 23.45 4.37 11.22
C ILE A 306 24.40 3.33 11.86
N GLN A 307 24.08 2.93 13.09
CA GLN A 307 24.84 1.93 13.82
C GLN A 307 24.17 0.54 13.74
N ALA A 308 24.95 -0.51 13.97
CA ALA A 308 24.40 -1.85 14.13
C ALA A 308 23.33 -1.89 15.23
N GLY A 309 22.18 -2.50 14.96
CA GLY A 309 21.05 -2.58 15.88
C GLY A 309 20.06 -1.41 15.78
N ASP A 310 20.39 -0.33 15.08
CA ASP A 310 19.48 0.80 14.92
C ASP A 310 18.20 0.38 14.17
N LEU A 311 17.07 0.89 14.64
CA LEU A 311 15.81 0.89 13.89
C LEU A 311 15.75 2.17 13.07
N VAL A 312 15.70 2.01 11.76
CA VAL A 312 15.69 3.11 10.78
C VAL A 312 14.30 3.20 10.15
N GLY A 313 13.66 4.35 10.30
CA GLY A 313 12.40 4.69 9.63
C GLY A 313 12.66 5.53 8.40
N ILE A 314 12.06 5.16 7.30
CA ILE A 314 12.08 5.95 6.06
C ILE A 314 10.78 6.75 6.00
N ASP A 315 10.86 8.06 6.13
CA ASP A 315 9.74 8.99 5.91
C ASP A 315 9.49 9.10 4.41
N ILE A 316 8.48 8.38 3.93
CA ILE A 316 8.19 8.25 2.49
C ILE A 316 7.79 9.59 1.89
N ARG A 317 6.98 10.38 2.62
CA ARG A 317 6.54 11.71 2.13
C ARG A 317 7.72 12.66 2.02
N ALA A 318 8.55 12.75 3.05
CA ALA A 318 9.72 13.63 3.03
C ALA A 318 10.70 13.23 1.92
N ALA A 319 11.01 11.94 1.78
CA ALA A 319 11.88 11.46 0.72
C ALA A 319 11.30 11.73 -0.69
N ASN A 320 9.98 11.61 -0.87
CA ASN A 320 9.32 11.93 -2.14
C ASN A 320 9.27 13.44 -2.46
N GLN A 321 9.52 14.28 -1.46
CA GLN A 321 9.51 15.76 -1.56
C GLN A 321 10.92 16.35 -1.44
N ASP A 322 11.97 15.53 -1.48
CA ASP A 322 13.34 15.96 -1.44
C ASP A 322 13.70 16.73 -2.72
N GLU A 323 13.88 18.06 -2.59
CA GLU A 323 14.12 18.98 -3.71
C GLU A 323 15.39 18.64 -4.51
N GLN A 324 16.42 18.09 -3.85
CA GLN A 324 17.64 17.66 -4.54
C GLN A 324 17.35 16.54 -5.55
N THR A 325 16.32 15.77 -5.30
CA THR A 325 15.94 14.61 -6.13
C THR A 325 14.81 14.93 -7.10
N VAL A 326 13.73 15.56 -6.62
CA VAL A 326 12.54 15.82 -7.45
C VAL A 326 12.58 17.16 -8.16
N GLY A 327 13.60 18.00 -7.89
CA GLY A 327 13.76 19.32 -8.47
C GLY A 327 12.89 20.39 -7.81
N ALA A 328 12.90 21.58 -8.37
CA ALA A 328 12.16 22.74 -7.86
C ALA A 328 10.66 22.46 -7.68
N CYS A 329 10.05 23.13 -6.71
CA CYS A 329 8.64 23.01 -6.38
C CYS A 329 8.21 21.57 -5.98
N PRO A 330 8.83 20.96 -4.97
CA PRO A 330 8.57 19.57 -4.59
C PRO A 330 7.12 19.32 -4.10
N PHE A 331 6.41 20.38 -3.72
CA PHE A 331 5.02 20.30 -3.24
C PHE A 331 3.98 20.55 -4.33
N ALA A 332 4.39 20.98 -5.52
CA ALA A 332 3.50 21.19 -6.64
C ALA A 332 3.24 19.90 -7.41
N PHE A 333 2.00 19.73 -7.88
CA PHE A 333 1.63 18.66 -8.79
C PHE A 333 2.24 18.87 -10.18
N ASP A 334 2.90 17.85 -10.70
CA ASP A 334 3.54 17.90 -12.01
C ASP A 334 3.71 16.48 -12.58
N ALA A 335 2.78 16.06 -13.41
CA ALA A 335 2.79 14.74 -14.02
C ALA A 335 4.01 14.49 -14.93
N GLU A 336 4.61 15.57 -15.49
CA GLU A 336 5.80 15.46 -16.34
C GLU A 336 7.12 15.47 -15.56
N ARG A 337 7.07 15.64 -14.23
CA ARG A 337 8.26 15.67 -13.36
C ARG A 337 9.20 14.51 -13.63
N ARG A 338 8.63 13.31 -13.78
CA ARG A 338 9.39 12.08 -14.01
C ARG A 338 10.23 12.12 -15.28
N THR A 339 9.73 12.74 -16.34
CA THR A 339 10.45 12.84 -17.63
C THR A 339 11.55 13.88 -17.58
N ARG A 340 11.37 14.95 -16.81
CA ARG A 340 12.35 16.03 -16.64
C ARG A 340 13.47 15.66 -15.68
N THR A 341 13.17 14.97 -14.59
CA THR A 341 14.15 14.54 -13.60
C THR A 341 14.67 13.16 -13.96
N ARG A 342 15.59 13.03 -14.90
CA ARG A 342 16.13 11.77 -15.45
C ARG A 342 16.56 10.72 -14.41
N ASN A 343 16.63 11.08 -13.13
CA ASN A 343 17.15 10.24 -12.05
C ASN A 343 16.10 9.50 -11.23
N VAL A 344 14.80 9.83 -11.39
CA VAL A 344 13.74 9.26 -10.52
C VAL A 344 12.82 8.38 -11.33
N ALA A 345 13.29 7.20 -11.69
CA ALA A 345 12.45 6.19 -12.34
C ALA A 345 11.27 5.74 -11.43
N ASN A 346 11.40 5.86 -10.10
CA ASN A 346 10.36 5.50 -9.15
C ASN A 346 10.54 6.30 -7.85
N TYR A 347 9.48 6.91 -7.38
CA TYR A 347 9.40 7.50 -6.03
C TYR A 347 9.43 6.42 -4.94
N MET A 348 9.64 6.82 -3.68
CA MET A 348 9.69 5.89 -2.54
C MET A 348 8.32 5.31 -2.15
N THR A 349 7.24 5.72 -2.80
CA THR A 349 5.87 5.28 -2.52
C THR A 349 5.70 3.76 -2.49
N PHE A 350 6.37 3.05 -3.40
CA PHE A 350 6.38 1.59 -3.44
C PHE A 350 7.64 0.97 -2.82
N GLY A 351 8.41 1.76 -2.08
CA GLY A 351 9.71 1.35 -1.55
C GLY A 351 10.78 1.18 -2.63
N ASP A 352 11.97 0.74 -2.22
CA ASP A 352 13.09 0.45 -3.11
C ASP A 352 13.83 -0.84 -2.66
N GLY A 353 14.82 -1.26 -3.45
CA GLY A 353 15.65 -2.42 -3.16
C GLY A 353 14.90 -3.77 -3.19
N PRO A 354 15.41 -4.78 -2.48
CA PRO A 354 14.85 -6.13 -2.52
C PRO A 354 13.38 -6.22 -2.13
N HIS A 355 12.92 -5.38 -1.21
CA HIS A 355 11.55 -5.35 -0.71
C HIS A 355 10.63 -4.35 -1.42
N ARG A 356 11.03 -3.84 -2.58
CA ARG A 356 10.12 -3.01 -3.38
C ARG A 356 8.80 -3.73 -3.62
N CYS A 357 7.68 -3.02 -3.50
CA CYS A 357 6.33 -3.58 -3.63
C CYS A 357 6.17 -4.43 -4.90
N PRO A 358 5.86 -5.72 -4.80
CA PRO A 358 5.64 -6.56 -5.98
C PRO A 358 4.35 -6.20 -6.72
N GLY A 359 3.33 -5.75 -5.98
CA GLY A 359 2.01 -5.40 -6.50
C GLY A 359 1.89 -3.98 -7.06
N SER A 360 3.01 -3.22 -7.19
CA SER A 360 2.95 -1.82 -7.60
C SER A 360 2.24 -1.60 -8.95
N GLN A 361 2.51 -2.47 -9.93
CA GLN A 361 1.85 -2.39 -11.24
C GLN A 361 0.38 -2.81 -11.17
N VAL A 362 0.05 -3.84 -10.38
CA VAL A 362 -1.34 -4.27 -10.15
C VAL A 362 -2.14 -3.11 -9.58
N ALA A 363 -1.65 -2.48 -8.52
CA ALA A 363 -2.32 -1.34 -7.86
C ALA A 363 -2.52 -0.15 -8.83
N LEU A 364 -1.51 0.17 -9.66
CA LEU A 364 -1.61 1.24 -10.65
C LEU A 364 -2.67 0.92 -11.71
N HIS A 365 -2.73 -0.31 -12.21
CA HIS A 365 -3.77 -0.73 -13.16
C HIS A 365 -5.17 -0.74 -12.53
N GLU A 366 -5.31 -1.20 -11.29
CA GLU A 366 -6.57 -1.11 -10.54
C GLU A 366 -7.03 0.33 -10.40
N GLY A 367 -6.15 1.22 -9.92
CA GLY A 367 -6.47 2.65 -9.75
C GLY A 367 -6.82 3.32 -11.07
N ARG A 368 -6.03 3.09 -12.11
CA ARG A 368 -6.27 3.66 -13.44
C ARG A 368 -7.63 3.23 -14.01
N MET A 369 -7.91 1.93 -14.03
CA MET A 369 -9.15 1.42 -14.60
C MET A 369 -10.38 1.84 -13.77
N PHE A 370 -10.26 1.82 -12.45
CA PHE A 370 -11.32 2.29 -11.54
C PHE A 370 -11.66 3.75 -11.82
N LEU A 371 -10.66 4.63 -11.76
CA LEU A 371 -10.86 6.06 -11.93
C LEU A 371 -11.33 6.40 -13.34
N ASN A 372 -10.77 5.76 -14.37
CA ASN A 372 -11.23 5.98 -15.73
C ASN A 372 -12.71 5.59 -15.93
N CYS A 373 -13.19 4.52 -15.28
CA CYS A 373 -14.60 4.14 -15.33
C CYS A 373 -15.49 5.10 -14.52
N VAL A 374 -15.14 5.36 -13.26
CA VAL A 374 -16.00 6.16 -12.35
C VAL A 374 -16.05 7.62 -12.78
N MET A 375 -14.92 8.22 -13.18
CA MET A 375 -14.86 9.63 -13.58
C MET A 375 -15.59 9.93 -14.89
N ARG A 376 -15.87 8.90 -15.72
CA ARG A 376 -16.68 9.02 -16.95
C ARG A 376 -18.19 8.83 -16.72
N VAL A 377 -18.60 8.45 -15.53
CA VAL A 377 -20.06 8.34 -15.24
C VAL A 377 -20.68 9.72 -15.37
N PRO A 378 -21.78 9.88 -16.15
CA PRO A 378 -22.44 11.17 -16.34
C PRO A 378 -22.83 11.81 -15.00
N GLY A 379 -22.54 13.09 -14.84
CA GLY A 379 -22.87 13.86 -13.64
C GLY A 379 -22.15 13.43 -12.36
N VAL A 380 -21.09 12.60 -12.44
CA VAL A 380 -20.35 12.16 -11.26
C VAL A 380 -19.68 13.35 -10.57
N ARG A 381 -19.96 13.47 -9.28
CA ARG A 381 -19.45 14.55 -8.40
C ARG A 381 -19.28 14.06 -6.97
N LEU A 382 -18.42 14.70 -6.23
CA LEU A 382 -18.27 14.48 -4.80
C LEU A 382 -19.48 15.11 -4.09
N ALA A 383 -20.23 14.32 -3.35
CA ALA A 383 -21.37 14.78 -2.56
C ALA A 383 -21.00 15.03 -1.09
N GLN A 384 -20.04 14.26 -0.58
CA GLN A 384 -19.51 14.41 0.77
C GLN A 384 -17.99 14.12 0.75
N GLU A 385 -17.23 15.06 1.31
CA GLU A 385 -15.80 14.84 1.55
C GLU A 385 -15.59 13.65 2.50
N PRO A 386 -14.54 12.85 2.25
CA PRO A 386 -14.26 11.71 3.10
C PRO A 386 -13.78 12.10 4.48
N THR A 387 -14.04 11.23 5.44
CA THR A 387 -13.43 11.27 6.78
C THR A 387 -12.05 10.61 6.70
N MET A 388 -11.02 11.31 7.18
CA MET A 388 -9.69 10.73 7.37
C MET A 388 -9.55 10.11 8.76
N LEU A 389 -9.12 8.85 8.80
CA LEU A 389 -8.77 8.12 10.01
C LEU A 389 -7.27 7.80 10.01
N TRP A 390 -6.68 7.68 11.20
CA TRP A 390 -5.27 7.32 11.33
C TRP A 390 -5.05 5.81 11.29
N ASN A 391 -4.14 5.36 10.43
CA ASN A 391 -3.68 3.98 10.38
C ASN A 391 -2.29 3.84 11.04
N PRO A 392 -2.21 3.32 12.26
CA PRO A 392 -0.93 3.20 12.97
C PRO A 392 0.05 2.18 12.35
N ASN A 393 -0.42 1.29 11.49
CA ASN A 393 0.45 0.27 10.86
C ASN A 393 1.19 0.82 9.64
N THR A 394 0.51 1.61 8.81
CA THR A 394 1.11 2.31 7.68
C THR A 394 1.64 3.68 8.06
N GLN A 395 1.31 4.15 9.27
CA GLN A 395 1.57 5.52 9.74
C GLN A 395 1.10 6.58 8.74
N SER A 396 -0.10 6.41 8.26
CA SER A 396 -0.73 7.23 7.25
C SER A 396 -2.24 7.28 7.46
N TYR A 397 -2.94 7.87 6.51
CA TYR A 397 -4.39 8.04 6.51
C TYR A 397 -5.14 6.78 6.06
N GLU A 398 -6.39 6.70 6.45
CA GLU A 398 -7.45 5.88 5.86
C GLU A 398 -8.60 6.80 5.45
N ILE A 399 -9.09 6.66 4.23
CA ILE A 399 -10.22 7.43 3.69
C ILE A 399 -11.50 6.62 3.85
N ARG A 400 -12.54 7.23 4.42
CA ARG A 400 -13.83 6.58 4.67
C ARG A 400 -14.98 7.52 4.36
N GLU A 401 -16.10 6.93 4.00
CA GLU A 401 -17.36 7.65 3.79
C GLU A 401 -17.29 8.69 2.66
N MET A 402 -16.55 8.39 1.61
CA MET A 402 -16.46 9.24 0.42
C MET A 402 -17.70 9.04 -0.45
N ILE A 403 -18.71 9.90 -0.27
CA ILE A 403 -19.98 9.78 -0.98
C ILE A 403 -19.90 10.52 -2.32
N ILE A 404 -20.25 9.81 -3.38
CA ILE A 404 -20.37 10.37 -4.73
C ILE A 404 -21.81 10.27 -5.23
N HIS A 405 -22.24 11.26 -6.01
CA HIS A 405 -23.50 11.24 -6.74
C HIS A 405 -23.25 11.25 -8.24
N CYS A 406 -24.22 10.77 -9.02
CA CYS A 406 -24.21 10.84 -10.47
C CYS A 406 -25.63 11.01 -11.02
N ASP A 407 -25.73 11.22 -12.33
CA ASP A 407 -27.02 11.20 -13.01
C ASP A 407 -27.53 9.76 -13.09
N LYS A 408 -28.82 9.56 -12.78
CA LYS A 408 -29.45 8.24 -12.90
C LYS A 408 -29.71 7.91 -14.37
N THR A 409 -29.44 6.66 -14.73
CA THR A 409 -30.02 6.12 -15.97
C THR A 409 -31.52 5.90 -15.74
N SER A 410 -32.29 6.51 -16.61
CA SER A 410 -33.76 6.31 -16.67
C SER A 410 -34.11 4.89 -17.09
#